data_d1ecf9e13ffe1c2f269b10b64e697445
#
_entry.id   d1ecf9e13ffe1c2f269b10b64e697445
#
_cell.length_a   1.000
_cell.length_b   1.000
_cell.length_c   1.000
_cell.angle_alpha   90.00
_cell.angle_beta   90.00
_cell.angle_gamma   90.00
#
_symmetry.space_group_name_H-M   'P 1'
#
loop_
_entity.id
_entity.type
_entity.pdbx_description
1 polymer ?
#
loop_
_entity_poly.entity_id
_entity_poly.type
_entity_poly.pdbx_seq_one_letter_code
_entity_poly.pdbx_strand_id
1 'polypeptide(L)'
;MSKKVVIVSAARTPIGSFMGALSSVAAPHLGAAAIKGALAKIQLDPNLVDEVLMGNVVQAGVGQAPARQAALFAGLSENVACTTINKVCASGMKAIMQGAQAIMAGDAEIVVAGGMENMSMIPHYVHLRNGVKFGPTSLVDGMQKDGLTDAYDHNAMGVCADLCATEYQISREEQDQFAIQSYQRSASAWDQGKFEAEVVSVAVPQRKGEPIMVTRDEEYTNVRLDKIPTLSPVFTKEGTVTAANASTINDGAAAVVLMSAEKAEELGLQPLAVIRGYADAAQEPRWFTTAPAKALPKALAKAGLAIDEVDFFEFNEAFSVVGLANAKILNLPNDKVNINGGAVSLGHPLGCSGARIIVTLLHVLQQNNAKIGAAAICNGGGGASALVIERIA
;
A
#
# COMPACT_ATOMS: atom_id res chain seq x y z
N MET A 1 12.82 -8.40 -28.19
CA MET A 1 12.32 -7.19 -27.47
C MET A 1 11.60 -7.69 -26.24
N SER A 2 11.74 -7.04 -25.06
CA SER A 2 10.96 -7.41 -23.88
C SER A 2 9.46 -7.14 -24.13
N LYS A 3 8.59 -8.01 -23.63
CA LYS A 3 7.14 -7.82 -23.75
C LYS A 3 6.73 -6.52 -23.05
N LYS A 4 5.79 -5.78 -23.64
CA LYS A 4 5.18 -4.60 -23.05
C LYS A 4 4.15 -5.06 -22.01
N VAL A 5 4.31 -4.66 -20.76
CA VAL A 5 3.41 -5.05 -19.66
C VAL A 5 2.36 -3.97 -19.42
N VAL A 6 1.11 -4.38 -19.39
CA VAL A 6 -0.03 -3.50 -19.16
C VAL A 6 -0.80 -3.89 -17.90
N ILE A 7 -1.43 -2.90 -17.27
CA ILE A 7 -2.44 -3.09 -16.22
C ILE A 7 -3.80 -3.02 -16.90
N VAL A 8 -4.58 -4.08 -16.81
CA VAL A 8 -5.92 -4.15 -17.43
C VAL A 8 -7.04 -3.97 -16.44
N SER A 9 -6.77 -4.18 -15.16
CA SER A 9 -7.74 -3.96 -14.08
C SER A 9 -7.05 -3.65 -12.76
N ALA A 10 -7.77 -2.92 -11.90
CA ALA A 10 -7.32 -2.57 -10.57
C ALA A 10 -8.51 -2.46 -9.61
N ALA A 11 -8.34 -2.94 -8.38
CA ALA A 11 -9.33 -2.82 -7.33
C ALA A 11 -8.67 -2.80 -5.95
N ARG A 12 -9.34 -2.19 -4.97
CA ARG A 12 -8.98 -2.26 -3.57
C ARG A 12 -10.22 -2.47 -2.70
N THR A 13 -10.05 -3.01 -1.54
CA THR A 13 -11.07 -2.96 -0.49
C THR A 13 -11.17 -1.53 0.07
N PRO A 14 -12.22 -1.17 0.80
CA PRO A 14 -12.13 -0.12 1.79
C PRO A 14 -10.94 -0.37 2.71
N ILE A 15 -10.42 0.67 3.33
CA ILE A 15 -9.43 0.56 4.40
C ILE A 15 -10.14 0.75 5.73
N GLY A 16 -10.09 -0.30 6.57
CA GLY A 16 -10.65 -0.29 7.91
C GLY A 16 -9.67 0.31 8.91
N SER A 17 -10.20 1.00 9.91
CA SER A 17 -9.44 1.45 11.07
C SER A 17 -9.02 0.27 11.95
N PHE A 18 -8.02 0.49 12.79
CA PHE A 18 -7.58 -0.49 13.78
C PHE A 18 -8.74 -0.89 14.70
N MET A 19 -9.00 -2.19 14.81
CA MET A 19 -10.15 -2.75 15.52
C MET A 19 -11.51 -2.26 15.01
N GLY A 20 -11.58 -1.72 13.77
CA GLY A 20 -12.77 -1.17 13.13
C GLY A 20 -13.53 -2.18 12.28
N ALA A 21 -14.17 -1.68 11.23
CA ALA A 21 -15.15 -2.41 10.43
C ALA A 21 -14.61 -3.69 9.75
N LEU A 22 -13.32 -3.75 9.40
CA LEU A 22 -12.68 -4.91 8.75
C LEU A 22 -11.90 -5.80 9.72
N SER A 23 -11.86 -5.48 11.01
CA SER A 23 -11.00 -6.14 12.00
C SER A 23 -11.21 -7.65 12.14
N SER A 24 -12.38 -8.18 11.80
CA SER A 24 -12.70 -9.61 11.86
C SER A 24 -12.48 -10.38 10.55
N VAL A 25 -12.02 -9.70 9.48
CA VAL A 25 -11.81 -10.32 8.16
C VAL A 25 -10.33 -10.58 7.96
N ALA A 26 -9.91 -11.83 8.01
CA ALA A 26 -8.50 -12.18 7.87
C ALA A 26 -7.88 -11.67 6.56
N ALA A 27 -6.58 -11.32 6.59
CA ALA A 27 -5.88 -10.73 5.45
C ALA A 27 -6.07 -11.51 4.13
N PRO A 28 -6.05 -12.86 4.06
CA PRO A 28 -6.32 -13.59 2.83
C PRO A 28 -7.75 -13.39 2.29
N HIS A 29 -8.75 -13.17 3.14
CA HIS A 29 -10.11 -12.88 2.69
C HIS A 29 -10.25 -11.44 2.16
N LEU A 30 -9.53 -10.47 2.75
CA LEU A 30 -9.41 -9.12 2.19
C LEU A 30 -8.72 -9.17 0.82
N GLY A 31 -7.62 -9.92 0.72
CA GLY A 31 -6.92 -10.17 -0.55
C GLY A 31 -7.82 -10.79 -1.59
N ALA A 32 -8.60 -11.80 -1.21
CA ALA A 32 -9.57 -12.45 -2.10
C ALA A 32 -10.63 -11.48 -2.61
N ALA A 33 -11.14 -10.56 -1.77
CA ALA A 33 -12.10 -9.54 -2.19
C ALA A 33 -11.50 -8.60 -3.25
N ALA A 34 -10.26 -8.14 -3.06
CA ALA A 34 -9.57 -7.28 -4.02
C ALA A 34 -9.29 -8.01 -5.34
N ILE A 35 -8.80 -9.27 -5.30
CA ILE A 35 -8.55 -10.11 -6.48
C ILE A 35 -9.85 -10.34 -7.26
N LYS A 36 -10.89 -10.84 -6.57
CA LYS A 36 -12.20 -11.09 -7.18
C LYS A 36 -12.78 -9.83 -7.81
N GLY A 37 -12.67 -8.69 -7.12
CA GLY A 37 -13.14 -7.41 -7.62
C GLY A 37 -12.38 -6.97 -8.88
N ALA A 38 -11.06 -7.13 -8.91
CA ALA A 38 -10.25 -6.80 -10.07
C ALA A 38 -10.59 -7.68 -11.29
N LEU A 39 -10.76 -8.99 -11.09
CA LEU A 39 -11.14 -9.90 -12.17
C LEU A 39 -12.56 -9.64 -12.68
N ALA A 40 -13.51 -9.39 -11.79
CA ALA A 40 -14.91 -9.14 -12.12
C ALA A 40 -15.11 -7.88 -12.98
N LYS A 41 -14.33 -6.81 -12.74
CA LYS A 41 -14.40 -5.56 -13.52
C LYS A 41 -14.17 -5.77 -15.02
N ILE A 42 -13.36 -6.74 -15.39
CA ILE A 42 -13.03 -7.07 -16.78
C ILE A 42 -13.59 -8.41 -17.24
N GLN A 43 -14.40 -9.06 -16.41
CA GLN A 43 -15.01 -10.37 -16.66
C GLN A 43 -13.99 -11.44 -17.10
N LEU A 44 -12.75 -11.36 -16.52
CA LEU A 44 -11.70 -12.32 -16.82
C LEU A 44 -12.01 -13.68 -16.18
N ASP A 45 -11.91 -14.75 -16.97
CA ASP A 45 -11.99 -16.12 -16.46
C ASP A 45 -10.84 -16.36 -15.46
N PRO A 46 -11.14 -16.69 -14.18
CA PRO A 46 -10.10 -16.96 -13.18
C PRO A 46 -9.13 -18.09 -13.57
N ASN A 47 -9.54 -19.01 -14.45
CA ASN A 47 -8.69 -20.11 -14.91
C ASN A 47 -7.57 -19.67 -15.86
N LEU A 48 -7.62 -18.46 -16.40
CA LEU A 48 -6.59 -17.91 -17.28
C LEU A 48 -5.42 -17.27 -16.51
N VAL A 49 -5.52 -17.13 -15.19
CA VAL A 49 -4.46 -16.54 -14.38
C VAL A 49 -3.34 -17.55 -14.15
N ASP A 50 -2.12 -17.22 -14.58
CA ASP A 50 -0.95 -18.07 -14.43
C ASP A 50 -0.33 -17.98 -13.04
N GLU A 51 -0.27 -16.77 -12.46
CA GLU A 51 0.40 -16.52 -11.19
C GLU A 51 -0.31 -15.45 -10.35
N VAL A 52 -0.24 -15.63 -9.02
CA VAL A 52 -0.71 -14.64 -8.02
C VAL A 52 0.43 -14.27 -7.09
N LEU A 53 0.74 -12.97 -7.03
CA LEU A 53 1.77 -12.39 -6.17
C LEU A 53 1.13 -11.41 -5.19
N MET A 54 1.08 -11.77 -3.90
CA MET A 54 0.48 -10.89 -2.88
C MET A 54 1.45 -10.54 -1.77
N GLY A 55 1.59 -9.24 -1.53
CA GLY A 55 2.28 -8.72 -0.35
C GLY A 55 1.53 -9.04 0.94
N ASN A 56 2.23 -9.52 1.96
CA ASN A 56 1.73 -9.65 3.32
C ASN A 56 2.91 -9.64 4.29
N VAL A 57 2.88 -8.77 5.28
CA VAL A 57 4.05 -8.48 6.13
C VAL A 57 4.05 -9.31 7.41
N VAL A 58 3.03 -9.15 8.24
CA VAL A 58 2.97 -9.85 9.53
C VAL A 58 2.08 -11.08 9.40
N GLN A 59 2.73 -12.23 9.21
CA GLN A 59 2.06 -13.47 8.83
C GLN A 59 1.76 -14.41 10.01
N ALA A 60 2.09 -14.00 11.24
CA ALA A 60 1.82 -14.82 12.41
C ALA A 60 0.30 -15.09 12.55
N GLY A 61 -0.06 -16.37 12.67
CA GLY A 61 -1.48 -16.77 12.79
C GLY A 61 -2.30 -16.77 11.50
N VAL A 62 -1.77 -16.28 10.36
CA VAL A 62 -2.50 -16.23 9.09
C VAL A 62 -2.60 -17.61 8.42
N GLY A 63 -1.73 -18.54 8.77
CA GLY A 63 -1.64 -19.86 8.16
C GLY A 63 -0.61 -19.93 7.02
N GLN A 64 -0.56 -21.08 6.34
CA GLN A 64 0.40 -21.29 5.26
C GLN A 64 0.05 -20.49 4.00
N ALA A 65 1.07 -19.94 3.33
CA ALA A 65 0.96 -19.35 2.00
C ALA A 65 -0.21 -18.37 1.85
N PRO A 66 -0.22 -17.21 2.53
CA PRO A 66 -1.33 -16.26 2.50
C PRO A 66 -1.80 -15.86 1.09
N ALA A 67 -0.88 -15.66 0.14
CA ALA A 67 -1.23 -15.39 -1.25
C ALA A 67 -2.03 -16.53 -1.91
N ARG A 68 -1.66 -17.79 -1.60
CA ARG A 68 -2.38 -18.96 -2.09
C ARG A 68 -3.79 -19.03 -1.51
N GLN A 69 -3.94 -18.74 -0.22
CA GLN A 69 -5.25 -18.66 0.41
C GLN A 69 -6.13 -17.60 -0.29
N ALA A 70 -5.58 -16.39 -0.50
CA ALA A 70 -6.31 -15.31 -1.16
C ALA A 70 -6.74 -15.69 -2.58
N ALA A 71 -5.87 -16.34 -3.37
CA ALA A 71 -6.19 -16.80 -4.72
C ALA A 71 -7.35 -17.81 -4.73
N LEU A 72 -7.28 -18.83 -3.88
CA LEU A 72 -8.32 -19.87 -3.82
C LEU A 72 -9.65 -19.33 -3.29
N PHE A 73 -9.64 -18.47 -2.27
CA PHE A 73 -10.83 -17.79 -1.77
C PHE A 73 -11.44 -16.83 -2.79
N ALA A 74 -10.63 -16.28 -3.70
CA ALA A 74 -11.13 -15.49 -4.82
C ALA A 74 -11.76 -16.34 -5.94
N GLY A 75 -11.61 -17.66 -5.91
CA GLY A 75 -12.16 -18.59 -6.89
C GLY A 75 -11.23 -18.87 -8.08
N LEU A 76 -9.91 -18.62 -7.94
CA LEU A 76 -8.93 -19.01 -8.94
C LEU A 76 -8.72 -20.53 -8.94
N SER A 77 -8.21 -21.03 -10.05
CA SER A 77 -7.89 -22.46 -10.23
C SER A 77 -6.88 -22.95 -9.18
N GLU A 78 -7.00 -24.21 -8.76
CA GLU A 78 -5.99 -24.86 -7.92
C GLU A 78 -4.64 -25.03 -8.62
N ASN A 79 -4.58 -24.84 -9.93
CA ASN A 79 -3.34 -24.91 -10.72
C ASN A 79 -2.55 -23.60 -10.72
N VAL A 80 -3.12 -22.48 -10.23
CA VAL A 80 -2.43 -21.18 -10.21
C VAL A 80 -1.23 -21.21 -9.26
N ALA A 81 -0.07 -20.76 -9.73
CA ALA A 81 1.09 -20.55 -8.88
C ALA A 81 0.89 -19.33 -7.97
N CYS A 82 1.32 -19.39 -6.71
CA CYS A 82 1.11 -18.30 -5.76
C CYS A 82 2.33 -18.04 -4.91
N THR A 83 2.73 -16.78 -4.77
CA THR A 83 3.86 -16.37 -3.93
C THR A 83 3.47 -15.23 -3.00
N THR A 84 3.77 -15.39 -1.70
CA THR A 84 3.62 -14.30 -0.72
C THR A 84 4.94 -13.54 -0.63
N ILE A 85 4.85 -12.20 -0.75
CA ILE A 85 6.01 -11.31 -0.80
C ILE A 85 6.06 -10.46 0.46
N ASN A 86 7.22 -10.39 1.09
CA ASN A 86 7.48 -9.48 2.20
C ASN A 86 8.67 -8.57 1.87
N LYS A 87 8.37 -7.30 1.66
CA LYS A 87 9.30 -6.17 1.60
C LYS A 87 8.79 -5.05 2.50
N VAL A 88 8.28 -5.41 3.67
CA VAL A 88 7.62 -4.51 4.61
C VAL A 88 6.55 -3.66 3.88
N CYS A 89 6.47 -2.35 4.09
CA CYS A 89 5.44 -1.48 3.48
C CYS A 89 5.41 -1.52 1.94
N ALA A 90 6.52 -1.83 1.29
CA ALA A 90 6.62 -1.90 -0.18
C ALA A 90 6.18 -3.26 -0.77
N SER A 91 5.71 -4.22 0.03
CA SER A 91 5.39 -5.58 -0.41
C SER A 91 4.42 -5.62 -1.59
N GLY A 92 3.32 -4.88 -1.53
CA GLY A 92 2.32 -4.84 -2.60
C GLY A 92 2.87 -4.25 -3.91
N MET A 93 3.66 -3.18 -3.86
CA MET A 93 4.32 -2.64 -5.04
C MET A 93 5.38 -3.61 -5.59
N LYS A 94 6.13 -4.28 -4.71
CA LYS A 94 7.11 -5.29 -5.12
C LYS A 94 6.45 -6.48 -5.81
N ALA A 95 5.27 -6.90 -5.36
CA ALA A 95 4.46 -7.91 -6.05
C ALA A 95 4.13 -7.48 -7.49
N ILE A 96 3.69 -6.25 -7.71
CA ILE A 96 3.42 -5.70 -9.05
C ILE A 96 4.70 -5.68 -9.90
N MET A 97 5.83 -5.25 -9.33
CA MET A 97 7.12 -5.22 -10.04
C MET A 97 7.56 -6.63 -10.46
N GLN A 98 7.41 -7.64 -9.59
CA GLN A 98 7.77 -9.02 -9.89
C GLN A 98 6.81 -9.65 -10.91
N GLY A 99 5.51 -9.38 -10.82
CA GLY A 99 4.55 -9.78 -11.84
C GLY A 99 4.88 -9.23 -13.22
N ALA A 100 5.29 -7.96 -13.29
CA ALA A 100 5.78 -7.37 -14.53
C ALA A 100 7.05 -8.07 -15.03
N GLN A 101 7.98 -8.45 -14.14
CA GLN A 101 9.20 -9.19 -14.50
C GLN A 101 8.87 -10.58 -15.04
N ALA A 102 7.96 -11.32 -14.43
CA ALA A 102 7.54 -12.65 -14.91
C ALA A 102 6.98 -12.58 -16.34
N ILE A 103 6.13 -11.58 -16.62
CA ILE A 103 5.57 -11.36 -17.96
C ILE A 103 6.68 -10.97 -18.96
N MET A 104 7.60 -10.07 -18.59
CA MET A 104 8.71 -9.65 -19.44
C MET A 104 9.67 -10.80 -19.76
N ALA A 105 9.89 -11.71 -18.80
CA ALA A 105 10.72 -12.91 -18.94
C ALA A 105 10.03 -13.99 -19.78
N GLY A 106 8.71 -13.97 -19.88
CA GLY A 106 7.92 -14.97 -20.60
C GLY A 106 7.51 -16.16 -19.71
N ASP A 107 7.69 -16.06 -18.39
CA ASP A 107 7.31 -17.11 -17.43
C ASP A 107 5.80 -17.14 -17.19
N ALA A 108 5.10 -16.02 -17.38
CA ALA A 108 3.67 -15.87 -17.25
C ALA A 108 3.11 -14.91 -18.31
N GLU A 109 1.82 -15.02 -18.63
CA GLU A 109 1.10 -14.09 -19.51
C GLU A 109 0.11 -13.23 -18.74
N ILE A 110 -0.56 -13.78 -17.72
CA ILE A 110 -1.56 -13.10 -16.89
C ILE A 110 -1.18 -13.29 -15.42
N VAL A 111 -0.87 -12.19 -14.74
CA VAL A 111 -0.49 -12.18 -13.33
C VAL A 111 -1.44 -11.28 -12.53
N VAL A 112 -1.98 -11.80 -11.43
CA VAL A 112 -2.64 -10.98 -10.42
C VAL A 112 -1.61 -10.59 -9.36
N ALA A 113 -1.37 -9.30 -9.18
CA ALA A 113 -0.39 -8.81 -8.24
C ALA A 113 -0.98 -7.75 -7.30
N GLY A 114 -0.62 -7.81 -6.04
CA GLY A 114 -1.19 -6.87 -5.07
C GLY A 114 -0.63 -7.04 -3.67
N GLY A 115 -1.45 -6.73 -2.68
CA GLY A 115 -1.09 -6.92 -1.29
C GLY A 115 -2.29 -6.82 -0.36
N MET A 116 -2.12 -7.35 0.84
CA MET A 116 -3.15 -7.46 1.87
C MET A 116 -2.50 -7.38 3.24
N GLU A 117 -3.21 -6.83 4.19
CA GLU A 117 -2.86 -6.85 5.59
C GLU A 117 -4.11 -6.75 6.45
N ASN A 118 -4.17 -7.46 7.55
CA ASN A 118 -5.08 -7.18 8.64
C ASN A 118 -4.26 -6.98 9.91
N MET A 119 -4.03 -5.73 10.27
CA MET A 119 -3.20 -5.41 11.43
C MET A 119 -3.96 -5.59 12.75
N SER A 120 -5.30 -5.57 12.69
CA SER A 120 -6.17 -5.82 13.85
C SER A 120 -6.13 -7.26 14.33
N MET A 121 -5.78 -8.23 13.46
CA MET A 121 -5.72 -9.65 13.80
C MET A 121 -4.32 -10.16 14.13
N ILE A 122 -3.31 -9.30 14.09
CA ILE A 122 -1.94 -9.72 14.41
C ILE A 122 -1.86 -10.15 15.88
N PRO A 123 -1.41 -11.39 16.15
CA PRO A 123 -1.41 -11.90 17.50
C PRO A 123 -0.26 -11.38 18.35
N HIS A 124 -0.45 -11.37 19.66
CA HIS A 124 0.65 -11.42 20.60
C HIS A 124 1.18 -12.85 20.68
N TYR A 125 2.49 -13.04 20.76
CA TYR A 125 3.11 -14.35 20.81
C TYR A 125 4.18 -14.45 21.90
N VAL A 126 4.56 -15.70 22.20
CA VAL A 126 5.57 -16.02 23.22
C VAL A 126 6.46 -17.16 22.72
N HIS A 127 7.76 -17.09 23.01
CA HIS A 127 8.72 -18.13 22.67
C HIS A 127 8.78 -19.20 23.79
N LEU A 128 8.01 -20.28 23.65
CA LEU A 128 7.90 -21.35 24.68
C LEU A 128 8.50 -22.70 24.26
N ARG A 129 9.11 -22.84 23.07
CA ARG A 129 9.66 -24.16 22.67
C ARG A 129 10.76 -24.67 23.60
N ASN A 130 11.53 -23.78 24.21
CA ASN A 130 12.56 -24.13 25.19
C ASN A 130 12.03 -24.17 26.64
N GLY A 131 10.73 -23.92 26.83
CA GLY A 131 10.09 -23.85 28.15
C GLY A 131 10.46 -22.59 28.93
N VAL A 132 9.81 -22.42 30.06
CA VAL A 132 10.11 -21.41 31.09
C VAL A 132 10.46 -22.12 32.36
N LYS A 133 11.74 -22.12 32.75
CA LYS A 133 12.22 -22.88 33.91
C LYS A 133 11.69 -22.30 35.23
N PHE A 134 11.54 -20.99 35.34
CA PHE A 134 11.13 -20.33 36.57
C PHE A 134 10.70 -18.88 36.30
N GLY A 135 9.68 -18.37 37.00
CA GLY A 135 9.20 -17.03 36.96
C GLY A 135 8.20 -16.72 35.79
N PRO A 136 7.71 -15.48 35.72
CA PRO A 136 6.78 -15.09 34.69
C PRO A 136 7.44 -14.97 33.32
N THR A 137 6.62 -15.03 32.24
CA THR A 137 7.02 -14.71 30.88
C THR A 137 6.13 -13.60 30.33
N SER A 138 6.63 -12.82 29.37
CA SER A 138 5.89 -11.76 28.71
C SER A 138 5.44 -12.19 27.30
N LEU A 139 4.30 -11.68 26.87
CA LEU A 139 3.86 -11.74 25.48
C LEU A 139 4.52 -10.62 24.67
N VAL A 140 4.84 -10.90 23.44
CA VAL A 140 5.37 -9.94 22.45
C VAL A 140 4.24 -9.54 21.54
N ASP A 141 3.99 -8.24 21.40
CA ASP A 141 3.08 -7.72 20.37
C ASP A 141 3.71 -7.93 18.99
N GLY A 142 3.12 -8.85 18.19
CA GLY A 142 3.63 -9.18 16.87
C GLY A 142 3.58 -8.02 15.88
N MET A 143 2.58 -7.16 16.00
CA MET A 143 2.47 -5.97 15.16
C MET A 143 3.61 -4.99 15.43
N GLN A 144 3.85 -4.67 16.70
CA GLN A 144 4.94 -3.79 17.09
C GLN A 144 6.30 -4.39 16.72
N LYS A 145 6.52 -5.67 17.05
CA LYS A 145 7.83 -6.33 16.88
C LYS A 145 8.21 -6.54 15.43
N ASP A 146 7.28 -7.06 14.61
CA ASP A 146 7.57 -7.54 13.25
C ASP A 146 7.19 -6.53 12.16
N GLY A 147 6.33 -5.54 12.49
CA GLY A 147 5.84 -4.53 11.55
C GLY A 147 6.34 -3.11 11.79
N LEU A 148 6.47 -2.68 13.07
CA LEU A 148 6.59 -1.27 13.42
C LEU A 148 7.85 -0.92 14.24
N THR A 149 8.77 -1.87 14.43
CA THR A 149 10.04 -1.68 15.13
C THR A 149 11.21 -1.93 14.18
N ASP A 150 12.17 -1.01 14.15
CA ASP A 150 13.42 -1.20 13.41
C ASP A 150 14.18 -2.41 13.97
N ALA A 151 14.62 -3.29 13.07
CA ALA A 151 15.26 -4.54 13.48
C ALA A 151 16.71 -4.36 14.00
N TYR A 152 17.33 -3.25 13.69
CA TYR A 152 18.75 -2.97 14.02
C TYR A 152 18.88 -2.12 15.27
N ASP A 153 18.20 -0.98 15.31
CA ASP A 153 18.25 -0.04 16.43
C ASP A 153 17.17 -0.31 17.50
N HIS A 154 16.20 -1.18 17.17
CA HIS A 154 15.05 -1.51 18.03
C HIS A 154 14.16 -0.32 18.39
N ASN A 155 14.22 0.77 17.63
CA ASN A 155 13.37 1.93 17.78
C ASN A 155 12.04 1.74 17.03
N ALA A 156 10.96 2.32 17.56
CA ALA A 156 9.72 2.45 16.81
C ALA A 156 9.96 3.29 15.55
N MET A 157 9.28 2.96 14.45
CA MET A 157 9.45 3.67 13.16
C MET A 157 9.23 5.18 13.27
N GLY A 158 8.37 5.65 14.19
CA GLY A 158 8.15 7.06 14.41
C GLY A 158 9.33 7.82 15.01
N VAL A 159 10.25 7.14 15.70
CA VAL A 159 11.53 7.77 16.15
C VAL A 159 12.37 8.16 14.94
N CYS A 160 12.41 7.33 13.90
CA CYS A 160 13.09 7.68 12.65
C CYS A 160 12.36 8.82 11.89
N ALA A 161 11.05 8.94 12.05
CA ALA A 161 10.28 10.06 11.51
C ALA A 161 10.60 11.38 12.24
N ASP A 162 10.71 11.38 13.58
CA ASP A 162 11.18 12.54 14.36
C ASP A 162 12.61 12.94 13.98
N LEU A 163 13.50 11.96 13.76
CA LEU A 163 14.86 12.20 13.27
C LEU A 163 14.85 12.87 11.89
N CYS A 164 14.00 12.39 10.98
CA CYS A 164 13.83 12.99 9.66
C CYS A 164 13.33 14.43 9.73
N ALA A 165 12.37 14.72 10.62
CA ALA A 165 11.86 16.07 10.83
C ALA A 165 12.98 17.03 11.25
N THR A 166 13.84 16.60 12.16
CA THR A 166 15.00 17.37 12.63
C THR A 166 16.01 17.61 11.51
N GLU A 167 16.41 16.55 10.78
CA GLU A 167 17.43 16.63 9.73
C GLU A 167 16.99 17.52 8.56
N TYR A 168 15.72 17.39 8.14
CA TYR A 168 15.19 18.16 7.02
C TYR A 168 14.53 19.48 7.44
N GLN A 169 14.62 19.85 8.73
CA GLN A 169 14.05 21.09 9.29
C GLN A 169 12.56 21.23 8.91
N ILE A 170 11.79 20.18 9.16
CA ILE A 170 10.34 20.16 8.96
C ILE A 170 9.67 20.34 10.32
N SER A 171 8.98 21.45 10.47
CA SER A 171 8.34 21.82 11.74
C SER A 171 7.13 20.94 12.06
N ARG A 172 6.68 21.02 13.31
CA ARG A 172 5.44 20.37 13.74
C ARG A 172 4.22 20.93 12.99
N GLU A 173 4.19 22.24 12.80
CA GLU A 173 3.12 22.93 12.10
C GLU A 173 3.02 22.49 10.65
N GLU A 174 4.14 22.34 9.94
CA GLU A 174 4.15 21.84 8.58
C GLU A 174 3.59 20.40 8.50
N GLN A 175 3.96 19.52 9.44
CA GLN A 175 3.46 18.16 9.51
C GLN A 175 1.95 18.10 9.80
N ASP A 176 1.47 18.94 10.73
CA ASP A 176 0.05 19.03 11.05
C ASP A 176 -0.77 19.60 9.88
N GLN A 177 -0.27 20.61 9.18
CA GLN A 177 -0.93 21.16 7.98
C GLN A 177 -0.99 20.14 6.84
N PHE A 178 0.08 19.37 6.65
CA PHE A 178 0.08 18.26 5.69
C PHE A 178 -0.99 17.21 6.05
N ALA A 179 -1.08 16.83 7.32
CA ALA A 179 -2.11 15.90 7.80
C ALA A 179 -3.51 16.44 7.57
N ILE A 180 -3.79 17.70 7.95
CA ILE A 180 -5.08 18.36 7.73
C ILE A 180 -5.43 18.33 6.24
N GLN A 181 -4.48 18.65 5.36
CA GLN A 181 -4.69 18.62 3.92
C GLN A 181 -5.00 17.20 3.42
N SER A 182 -4.27 16.18 3.89
CA SER A 182 -4.52 14.77 3.54
C SER A 182 -5.95 14.36 3.92
N TYR A 183 -6.40 14.65 5.14
CA TYR A 183 -7.78 14.38 5.60
C TYR A 183 -8.83 15.11 4.78
N GLN A 184 -8.62 16.40 4.49
CA GLN A 184 -9.55 17.19 3.68
C GLN A 184 -9.65 16.67 2.24
N ARG A 185 -8.52 16.27 1.65
CA ARG A 185 -8.46 15.67 0.31
C ARG A 185 -9.23 14.35 0.26
N SER A 186 -9.03 13.46 1.24
CA SER A 186 -9.75 12.18 1.30
C SER A 186 -11.25 12.36 1.50
N ALA A 187 -11.67 13.24 2.40
CA ALA A 187 -13.07 13.57 2.59
C ALA A 187 -13.70 14.09 1.30
N SER A 188 -13.06 15.08 0.67
CA SER A 188 -13.52 15.67 -0.59
C SER A 188 -13.57 14.63 -1.74
N ALA A 189 -12.58 13.73 -1.81
CA ALA A 189 -12.55 12.67 -2.82
C ALA A 189 -13.71 11.69 -2.65
N TRP A 190 -14.03 11.30 -1.40
CA TRP A 190 -15.20 10.47 -1.12
C TRP A 190 -16.52 11.18 -1.41
N ASP A 191 -16.66 12.45 -1.05
CA ASP A 191 -17.86 13.24 -1.31
C ASP A 191 -18.11 13.47 -2.80
N GLN A 192 -17.04 13.50 -3.61
CA GLN A 192 -17.11 13.61 -5.07
C GLN A 192 -17.17 12.26 -5.79
N GLY A 193 -17.25 11.13 -5.08
CA GLY A 193 -17.33 9.79 -5.67
C GLY A 193 -16.03 9.31 -6.34
N LYS A 194 -14.90 9.97 -6.11
CA LYS A 194 -13.62 9.68 -6.80
C LYS A 194 -13.06 8.29 -6.49
N PHE A 195 -13.41 7.72 -5.34
CA PHE A 195 -12.96 6.37 -4.95
C PHE A 195 -13.92 5.25 -5.36
N GLU A 196 -15.13 5.56 -5.83
CA GLU A 196 -16.14 4.56 -6.17
C GLU A 196 -15.66 3.56 -7.23
N ALA A 197 -14.89 4.04 -8.22
CA ALA A 197 -14.39 3.20 -9.29
C ALA A 197 -13.26 2.25 -8.84
N GLU A 198 -12.53 2.55 -7.76
CA GLU A 198 -11.42 1.72 -7.29
C GLU A 198 -11.81 0.78 -6.14
N VAL A 199 -12.82 1.13 -5.36
CA VAL A 199 -13.23 0.38 -4.16
C VAL A 199 -14.22 -0.72 -4.50
N VAL A 200 -13.99 -1.92 -3.97
CA VAL A 200 -14.91 -3.05 -3.99
C VAL A 200 -15.38 -3.35 -2.57
N SER A 201 -16.67 -3.62 -2.41
CA SER A 201 -17.24 -3.88 -1.10
C SER A 201 -16.72 -5.17 -0.47
N VAL A 202 -16.62 -5.19 0.86
CA VAL A 202 -16.25 -6.36 1.65
C VAL A 202 -17.44 -6.79 2.50
N ALA A 203 -17.85 -8.05 2.35
CA ALA A 203 -18.86 -8.66 3.21
C ALA A 203 -18.21 -9.09 4.54
N VAL A 204 -18.59 -8.46 5.64
CA VAL A 204 -18.08 -8.77 6.98
C VAL A 204 -19.09 -9.69 7.67
N PRO A 205 -18.73 -10.96 7.93
CA PRO A 205 -19.60 -11.92 8.57
C PRO A 205 -20.05 -11.44 9.95
N GLN A 206 -21.33 -11.63 10.26
CA GLN A 206 -21.89 -11.32 11.56
C GLN A 206 -22.12 -12.60 12.36
N ARG A 207 -22.05 -12.51 13.69
CA ARG A 207 -22.38 -13.66 14.57
C ARG A 207 -23.79 -14.17 14.34
N LYS A 208 -24.73 -13.29 13.98
CA LYS A 208 -26.11 -13.59 13.62
C LYS A 208 -26.57 -12.60 12.54
N GLY A 209 -27.38 -13.08 11.59
CA GLY A 209 -27.91 -12.26 10.51
C GLY A 209 -27.05 -12.22 9.26
N GLU A 210 -27.39 -11.32 8.35
CA GLU A 210 -26.67 -11.13 7.09
C GLU A 210 -25.32 -10.41 7.30
N PRO A 211 -24.33 -10.64 6.43
CA PRO A 211 -23.08 -9.90 6.48
C PRO A 211 -23.29 -8.39 6.32
N ILE A 212 -22.50 -7.60 7.03
CA ILE A 212 -22.45 -6.15 6.81
C ILE A 212 -21.54 -5.86 5.64
N MET A 213 -22.05 -5.09 4.66
CA MET A 213 -21.26 -4.66 3.52
C MET A 213 -20.49 -3.38 3.86
N VAL A 214 -19.16 -3.47 3.93
CA VAL A 214 -18.28 -2.31 4.11
C VAL A 214 -17.89 -1.80 2.74
N THR A 215 -18.18 -0.52 2.44
CA THR A 215 -18.10 0.07 1.11
C THR A 215 -17.24 1.34 1.05
N ARG A 216 -16.84 1.90 2.20
CA ARG A 216 -16.08 3.15 2.31
C ARG A 216 -14.90 3.00 3.27
N ASP A 217 -13.86 3.77 3.02
CA ASP A 217 -12.75 3.92 3.96
C ASP A 217 -13.25 4.50 5.27
N GLU A 218 -12.65 4.12 6.37
CA GLU A 218 -13.16 4.45 7.70
C GLU A 218 -12.36 5.60 8.34
N GLU A 219 -11.03 5.62 8.16
CA GLU A 219 -10.12 6.43 8.96
C GLU A 219 -10.33 7.92 8.81
N TYR A 220 -10.55 8.43 7.59
CA TYR A 220 -10.69 9.87 7.34
C TYR A 220 -11.88 10.50 8.08
N THR A 221 -12.84 9.71 8.55
CA THR A 221 -14.00 10.17 9.33
C THR A 221 -13.74 10.26 10.82
N ASN A 222 -12.65 9.66 11.32
CA ASN A 222 -12.35 9.53 12.74
C ASN A 222 -11.61 10.74 13.31
N VAL A 223 -11.09 11.63 12.46
CA VAL A 223 -10.25 12.75 12.87
C VAL A 223 -11.08 13.97 13.31
N ARG A 224 -10.57 14.67 14.31
CA ARG A 224 -11.01 16.00 14.72
C ARG A 224 -9.94 17.01 14.33
N LEU A 225 -10.11 17.66 13.18
CA LEU A 225 -9.11 18.56 12.59
C LEU A 225 -8.72 19.71 13.54
N ASP A 226 -9.67 20.21 14.32
CA ASP A 226 -9.46 21.27 15.33
C ASP A 226 -8.52 20.84 16.47
N LYS A 227 -8.35 19.54 16.69
CA LYS A 227 -7.51 18.99 17.75
C LYS A 227 -6.08 18.65 17.32
N ILE A 228 -5.83 18.51 16.02
CA ILE A 228 -4.50 18.12 15.51
C ILE A 228 -3.37 18.96 16.11
N PRO A 229 -3.43 20.30 16.14
CA PRO A 229 -2.35 21.12 16.69
C PRO A 229 -2.13 20.95 18.21
N THR A 230 -3.12 20.40 18.92
CA THR A 230 -3.05 20.24 20.39
C THR A 230 -2.55 18.87 20.84
N LEU A 231 -2.32 17.94 19.91
CA LEU A 231 -1.86 16.58 20.23
C LEU A 231 -0.41 16.59 20.71
N SER A 232 -0.12 15.74 21.70
CA SER A 232 1.26 15.53 22.16
C SER A 232 2.02 14.60 21.20
N PRO A 233 3.35 14.77 21.07
CA PRO A 233 4.21 13.79 20.40
C PRO A 233 4.07 12.40 21.02
N VAL A 234 4.15 11.35 20.19
CA VAL A 234 3.90 9.96 20.65
C VAL A 234 5.14 9.07 20.68
N PHE A 235 6.23 9.43 20.03
CA PHE A 235 7.43 8.61 19.95
C PHE A 235 8.59 9.12 20.79
N THR A 236 8.87 10.43 20.74
CA THR A 236 9.91 11.06 21.56
C THR A 236 9.32 12.30 22.27
N LYS A 237 9.81 12.60 23.46
CA LYS A 237 9.27 13.70 24.28
C LYS A 237 9.37 15.05 23.57
N GLU A 238 10.49 15.31 22.90
CA GLU A 238 10.76 16.54 22.14
C GLU A 238 10.48 16.36 20.65
N GLY A 239 9.74 15.28 20.28
CA GLY A 239 9.39 14.98 18.90
C GLY A 239 8.28 15.85 18.34
N THR A 240 8.01 15.64 17.06
CA THR A 240 6.99 16.38 16.30
C THR A 240 5.91 15.45 15.73
N VAL A 241 6.15 14.13 15.75
CA VAL A 241 5.22 13.13 15.22
C VAL A 241 4.13 12.82 16.25
N THR A 242 2.88 12.95 15.82
CA THR A 242 1.68 12.71 16.63
C THR A 242 0.82 11.62 16.05
N ALA A 243 -0.21 11.18 16.76
CA ALA A 243 -1.18 10.22 16.28
C ALA A 243 -1.94 10.68 15.01
N ALA A 244 -2.05 12.00 14.77
CA ALA A 244 -2.79 12.53 13.64
C ALA A 244 -1.91 12.88 12.42
N ASN A 245 -0.59 13.09 12.61
CA ASN A 245 0.34 13.35 11.51
C ASN A 245 1.21 12.13 11.15
N ALA A 246 0.97 10.99 11.80
CA ALA A 246 1.40 9.66 11.40
C ALA A 246 0.26 8.94 10.64
N SER A 247 0.60 7.99 9.76
CA SER A 247 -0.41 7.05 9.27
C SER A 247 -0.89 6.16 10.40
N THR A 248 -2.12 5.70 10.31
CA THR A 248 -2.74 4.83 11.30
C THR A 248 -2.49 3.34 11.01
N ILE A 249 -2.89 2.50 11.94
CA ILE A 249 -2.85 1.04 11.86
C ILE A 249 -4.16 0.59 11.22
N ASN A 250 -4.11 -0.22 10.16
CA ASN A 250 -5.28 -0.46 9.34
C ASN A 250 -5.35 -1.87 8.76
N ASP A 251 -6.53 -2.17 8.21
CA ASP A 251 -6.86 -3.43 7.55
C ASP A 251 -7.28 -3.14 6.10
N GLY A 252 -6.76 -3.88 5.13
CA GLY A 252 -7.12 -3.66 3.74
C GLY A 252 -6.34 -4.51 2.74
N ALA A 253 -6.80 -4.49 1.48
CA ALA A 253 -6.15 -5.17 0.37
C ALA A 253 -6.33 -4.40 -0.95
N ALA A 254 -5.39 -4.59 -1.87
CA ALA A 254 -5.45 -4.06 -3.23
C ALA A 254 -4.83 -5.06 -4.21
N ALA A 255 -5.36 -5.11 -5.43
CA ALA A 255 -4.86 -5.99 -6.48
C ALA A 255 -4.98 -5.33 -7.85
N VAL A 256 -4.03 -5.62 -8.72
CA VAL A 256 -4.05 -5.29 -10.15
C VAL A 256 -3.94 -6.56 -10.98
N VAL A 257 -4.50 -6.54 -12.19
CA VAL A 257 -4.33 -7.60 -13.18
C VAL A 257 -3.34 -7.10 -14.23
N LEU A 258 -2.24 -7.82 -14.35
CA LEU A 258 -1.16 -7.56 -15.29
C LEU A 258 -1.20 -8.57 -16.43
N MET A 259 -0.88 -8.14 -17.64
CA MET A 259 -0.64 -9.06 -18.76
C MET A 259 0.27 -8.41 -19.81
N SER A 260 0.73 -9.21 -20.78
CA SER A 260 1.39 -8.62 -21.95
C SER A 260 0.37 -7.83 -22.78
N ALA A 261 0.83 -6.81 -23.51
CA ALA A 261 -0.04 -6.02 -24.38
C ALA A 261 -0.70 -6.91 -25.46
N GLU A 262 0.05 -7.88 -25.96
CA GLU A 262 -0.40 -8.86 -26.94
C GLU A 262 -1.53 -9.74 -26.38
N LYS A 263 -1.40 -10.17 -25.11
CA LYS A 263 -2.43 -10.98 -24.45
C LYS A 263 -3.69 -10.18 -24.15
N ALA A 264 -3.55 -8.90 -23.79
CA ALA A 264 -4.69 -8.02 -23.63
C ALA A 264 -5.48 -7.85 -24.94
N GLU A 265 -4.77 -7.68 -26.07
CA GLU A 265 -5.38 -7.60 -27.41
C GLU A 265 -6.07 -8.90 -27.80
N GLU A 266 -5.41 -10.06 -27.58
CA GLU A 266 -5.99 -11.40 -27.84
C GLU A 266 -7.32 -11.60 -27.10
N LEU A 267 -7.40 -11.14 -25.84
CA LEU A 267 -8.59 -11.26 -25.02
C LEU A 267 -9.62 -10.13 -25.23
N GLY A 268 -9.33 -9.16 -26.12
CA GLY A 268 -10.19 -8.01 -26.37
C GLY A 268 -10.31 -7.06 -25.17
N LEU A 269 -9.36 -7.09 -24.23
CA LEU A 269 -9.35 -6.25 -23.06
C LEU A 269 -8.67 -4.91 -23.34
N GLN A 270 -9.26 -3.83 -22.79
CA GLN A 270 -8.69 -2.48 -22.92
C GLN A 270 -7.72 -2.24 -21.75
N PRO A 271 -6.44 -2.04 -22.00
CA PRO A 271 -5.50 -1.71 -20.95
C PRO A 271 -5.76 -0.34 -20.33
N LEU A 272 -5.63 -0.23 -19.01
CA LEU A 272 -5.73 1.04 -18.28
C LEU A 272 -4.42 1.84 -18.37
N ALA A 273 -3.29 1.14 -18.23
CA ALA A 273 -1.96 1.77 -18.26
C ALA A 273 -0.88 0.77 -18.66
N VAL A 274 0.26 1.32 -19.12
CA VAL A 274 1.53 0.60 -19.33
C VAL A 274 2.43 0.80 -18.11
N ILE A 275 3.12 -0.23 -17.67
CA ILE A 275 4.24 -0.08 -16.73
C ILE A 275 5.46 0.39 -17.53
N ARG A 276 5.91 1.62 -17.29
CA ARG A 276 7.03 2.25 -18.02
C ARG A 276 8.38 1.97 -17.36
N GLY A 277 8.40 1.91 -16.03
CA GLY A 277 9.63 1.68 -15.30
C GLY A 277 9.36 1.45 -13.82
N TYR A 278 10.28 0.78 -13.16
CA TYR A 278 10.25 0.56 -11.72
C TYR A 278 11.66 0.38 -11.18
N ALA A 279 11.85 0.72 -9.90
CA ALA A 279 13.12 0.57 -9.23
C ALA A 279 12.97 0.41 -7.73
N ASP A 280 13.98 -0.24 -7.15
CA ASP A 280 14.20 -0.24 -5.70
C ASP A 280 15.38 0.66 -5.35
N ALA A 281 15.36 1.18 -4.12
CA ALA A 281 16.49 1.82 -3.49
C ALA A 281 16.61 1.37 -2.04
N ALA A 282 17.79 1.48 -1.48
CA ALA A 282 18.05 1.26 -0.07
C ALA A 282 19.13 2.23 0.42
N GLN A 283 19.10 2.48 1.71
CA GLN A 283 20.07 3.30 2.43
C GLN A 283 20.12 2.85 3.91
N GLU A 284 20.79 3.57 4.76
CA GLU A 284 20.86 3.28 6.18
C GLU A 284 19.44 3.17 6.79
N PRO A 285 19.13 2.12 7.59
CA PRO A 285 17.77 1.81 8.06
C PRO A 285 17.01 3.00 8.67
N ARG A 286 17.66 3.79 9.54
CA ARG A 286 17.03 4.94 10.18
C ARG A 286 16.55 6.04 9.20
N TRP A 287 17.08 6.06 7.98
CA TRP A 287 16.70 7.02 6.93
C TRP A 287 15.67 6.47 5.94
N PHE A 288 14.94 5.39 6.29
CA PHE A 288 13.91 4.83 5.41
C PHE A 288 12.94 5.89 4.89
N THR A 289 12.69 6.94 5.68
CA THR A 289 11.76 8.04 5.38
C THR A 289 12.04 8.76 4.07
N THR A 290 13.31 8.87 3.66
CA THR A 290 13.74 9.56 2.43
C THR A 290 14.19 8.63 1.31
N ALA A 291 14.12 7.31 1.51
CA ALA A 291 14.47 6.34 0.49
C ALA A 291 13.62 6.45 -0.81
N PRO A 292 12.33 6.88 -0.79
CA PRO A 292 11.56 7.15 -1.99
C PRO A 292 12.22 8.15 -2.95
N ALA A 293 12.86 9.20 -2.42
CA ALA A 293 13.60 10.17 -3.23
C ALA A 293 14.82 9.58 -3.95
N LYS A 294 15.28 8.39 -3.54
CA LYS A 294 16.33 7.63 -4.26
C LYS A 294 15.76 6.59 -5.23
N ALA A 295 14.57 6.06 -4.96
CA ALA A 295 13.95 5.05 -5.81
C ALA A 295 13.28 5.68 -7.03
N LEU A 296 12.55 6.79 -6.86
CA LEU A 296 11.77 7.42 -7.91
C LEU A 296 12.63 7.88 -9.10
N PRO A 297 13.76 8.59 -8.94
CA PRO A 297 14.60 8.97 -10.08
C PRO A 297 15.13 7.75 -10.85
N LYS A 298 15.41 6.64 -10.19
CA LYS A 298 15.82 5.40 -10.86
C LYS A 298 14.69 4.78 -11.69
N ALA A 299 13.45 4.83 -11.19
CA ALA A 299 12.28 4.35 -11.93
C ALA A 299 11.98 5.22 -13.15
N LEU A 300 12.08 6.55 -13.01
CA LEU A 300 11.94 7.52 -14.10
C LEU A 300 13.02 7.34 -15.17
N ALA A 301 14.28 7.17 -14.77
CA ALA A 301 15.36 6.91 -15.71
C ALA A 301 15.12 5.64 -16.55
N LYS A 302 14.60 4.56 -15.94
CA LYS A 302 14.21 3.34 -16.67
C LYS A 302 13.01 3.56 -17.60
N ALA A 303 12.11 4.48 -17.23
CA ALA A 303 10.98 4.88 -18.07
C ALA A 303 11.40 5.81 -19.23
N GLY A 304 12.62 6.36 -19.19
CA GLY A 304 13.10 7.37 -20.14
C GLY A 304 12.41 8.72 -19.96
N LEU A 305 12.05 9.08 -18.71
CA LEU A 305 11.29 10.27 -18.37
C LEU A 305 12.03 11.14 -17.37
N ALA A 306 11.89 12.45 -17.49
CA ALA A 306 12.25 13.42 -16.48
C ALA A 306 11.12 13.60 -15.45
N ILE A 307 11.44 14.15 -14.29
CA ILE A 307 10.46 14.29 -13.19
C ILE A 307 9.37 15.31 -13.47
N ASP A 308 9.65 16.33 -14.27
CA ASP A 308 8.72 17.38 -14.69
C ASP A 308 7.72 16.89 -15.75
N GLU A 309 7.98 15.78 -16.42
CA GLU A 309 7.05 15.12 -17.34
C GLU A 309 5.97 14.30 -16.61
N VAL A 310 6.07 14.14 -15.28
CA VAL A 310 5.08 13.42 -14.48
C VAL A 310 3.91 14.36 -14.15
N ASP A 311 2.70 13.91 -14.48
CA ASP A 311 1.48 14.66 -14.21
C ASP A 311 1.07 14.59 -12.73
N PHE A 312 1.06 13.37 -12.15
CA PHE A 312 0.66 13.13 -10.76
C PHE A 312 1.55 12.11 -10.07
N PHE A 313 1.69 12.30 -8.76
CA PHE A 313 2.47 11.44 -7.88
C PHE A 313 1.60 10.86 -6.76
N GLU A 314 1.85 9.60 -6.40
CA GLU A 314 1.35 8.96 -5.18
C GLU A 314 2.53 8.53 -4.31
N PHE A 315 2.79 9.24 -3.23
CA PHE A 315 3.74 8.84 -2.20
C PHE A 315 2.96 8.23 -1.03
N ASN A 316 3.43 7.08 -0.53
CA ASN A 316 2.82 6.54 0.67
C ASN A 316 3.19 7.42 1.89
N GLU A 317 2.18 7.97 2.54
CA GLU A 317 2.32 8.86 3.69
C GLU A 317 2.45 8.04 4.98
N ALA A 318 3.54 7.26 5.15
CA ALA A 318 3.77 6.55 6.40
C ALA A 318 3.77 7.51 7.61
N PHE A 319 4.24 8.72 7.39
CA PHE A 319 4.18 9.89 8.27
C PHE A 319 4.08 11.13 7.39
N SER A 320 3.49 12.23 7.88
CA SER A 320 3.47 13.50 7.16
C SER A 320 4.86 13.97 6.76
N VAL A 321 5.84 13.78 7.64
CA VAL A 321 7.25 14.12 7.36
C VAL A 321 7.83 13.33 6.17
N VAL A 322 7.37 12.11 5.91
CA VAL A 322 7.82 11.34 4.73
C VAL A 322 7.36 12.02 3.45
N GLY A 323 6.09 12.44 3.38
CA GLY A 323 5.56 13.20 2.24
C GLY A 323 6.32 14.50 2.03
N LEU A 324 6.47 15.29 3.09
CA LEU A 324 7.14 16.59 3.08
C LEU A 324 8.63 16.49 2.70
N ALA A 325 9.38 15.57 3.32
CA ALA A 325 10.81 15.41 3.05
C ALA A 325 11.08 14.98 1.59
N ASN A 326 10.33 14.01 1.07
CA ASN A 326 10.51 13.55 -0.31
C ASN A 326 10.08 14.62 -1.32
N ALA A 327 8.98 15.35 -1.06
CA ALA A 327 8.57 16.48 -1.90
C ALA A 327 9.63 17.59 -1.92
N LYS A 328 10.23 17.92 -0.75
CA LYS A 328 11.32 18.89 -0.63
C LYS A 328 12.56 18.46 -1.39
N ILE A 329 13.03 17.20 -1.21
CA ILE A 329 14.24 16.67 -1.88
C ILE A 329 14.07 16.65 -3.40
N LEU A 330 12.88 16.28 -3.88
CA LEU A 330 12.59 16.12 -5.31
C LEU A 330 11.99 17.38 -5.94
N ASN A 331 11.80 18.44 -5.15
CA ASN A 331 11.18 19.71 -5.57
C ASN A 331 9.80 19.49 -6.24
N LEU A 332 8.94 18.67 -5.63
CA LEU A 332 7.62 18.35 -6.18
C LEU A 332 6.57 19.40 -5.80
N PRO A 333 5.71 19.82 -6.75
CA PRO A 333 4.61 20.71 -6.45
C PRO A 333 3.50 19.97 -5.68
N ASN A 334 2.98 20.59 -4.62
CA ASN A 334 2.01 19.98 -3.71
C ASN A 334 0.66 19.63 -4.36
N ASP A 335 0.29 20.34 -5.41
CA ASP A 335 -0.96 20.14 -6.18
C ASP A 335 -0.89 18.92 -7.12
N LYS A 336 0.29 18.32 -7.28
CA LYS A 336 0.48 17.07 -8.04
C LYS A 336 0.65 15.83 -7.16
N VAL A 337 0.82 15.98 -5.86
CA VAL A 337 1.12 14.86 -4.94
C VAL A 337 -0.09 14.52 -4.10
N ASN A 338 -0.51 13.23 -4.12
CA ASN A 338 -1.59 12.68 -3.29
C ASN A 338 -2.87 13.53 -3.33
N ILE A 339 -3.32 13.88 -4.52
CA ILE A 339 -4.41 14.87 -4.71
C ILE A 339 -5.77 14.41 -4.17
N ASN A 340 -5.94 13.12 -3.97
CA ASN A 340 -7.12 12.53 -3.34
C ASN A 340 -6.88 12.15 -1.86
N GLY A 341 -5.79 12.64 -1.24
CA GLY A 341 -5.36 12.24 0.10
C GLY A 341 -4.48 10.98 0.06
N GLY A 342 -3.93 10.59 1.19
CA GLY A 342 -2.98 9.48 1.29
C GLY A 342 -3.07 8.72 2.61
N ALA A 343 -2.02 8.00 2.98
CA ALA A 343 -2.04 7.04 4.08
C ALA A 343 -2.24 7.69 5.47
N VAL A 344 -1.93 8.97 5.66
CA VAL A 344 -2.21 9.69 6.91
C VAL A 344 -3.72 9.72 7.16
N SER A 345 -4.52 9.90 6.11
CA SER A 345 -5.98 10.04 6.21
C SER A 345 -6.74 8.77 5.83
N LEU A 346 -6.21 7.94 4.94
CA LEU A 346 -6.87 6.71 4.50
C LEU A 346 -6.42 5.49 5.30
N GLY A 347 -5.18 5.50 5.84
CA GLY A 347 -4.60 4.39 6.56
C GLY A 347 -3.47 3.67 5.82
N HIS A 348 -2.72 2.83 6.59
CA HIS A 348 -1.52 2.16 6.11
C HIS A 348 -1.49 0.66 6.45
N PRO A 349 -2.36 -0.17 5.85
CA PRO A 349 -2.21 -1.63 5.97
C PRO A 349 -0.94 -2.04 5.23
N LEU A 350 0.09 -2.50 5.97
CA LEU A 350 1.49 -2.58 5.52
C LEU A 350 1.65 -3.30 4.17
N GLY A 351 1.20 -4.55 4.09
CA GLY A 351 1.36 -5.36 2.86
C GLY A 351 0.54 -4.86 1.67
N CYS A 352 -0.56 -4.16 1.93
CA CYS A 352 -1.48 -3.62 0.93
C CYS A 352 -0.97 -2.32 0.29
N SER A 353 -0.38 -1.42 1.10
CA SER A 353 -0.20 0.00 0.75
C SER A 353 0.54 0.24 -0.56
N GLY A 354 1.56 -0.56 -0.86
CA GLY A 354 2.30 -0.44 -2.12
C GLY A 354 1.44 -0.68 -3.36
N ALA A 355 0.46 -1.57 -3.29
CA ALA A 355 -0.51 -1.80 -4.36
C ALA A 355 -1.63 -0.75 -4.32
N ARG A 356 -2.09 -0.34 -3.13
CA ARG A 356 -3.12 0.67 -2.96
C ARG A 356 -2.77 1.97 -3.66
N ILE A 357 -1.54 2.48 -3.51
CA ILE A 357 -1.12 3.73 -4.17
C ILE A 357 -1.08 3.60 -5.70
N ILE A 358 -0.82 2.41 -6.25
CA ILE A 358 -0.90 2.19 -7.70
C ILE A 358 -2.35 2.19 -8.18
N VAL A 359 -3.26 1.54 -7.44
CA VAL A 359 -4.70 1.55 -7.76
C VAL A 359 -5.23 2.99 -7.75
N THR A 360 -4.91 3.77 -6.71
CA THR A 360 -5.33 5.18 -6.61
C THR A 360 -4.72 6.03 -7.73
N LEU A 361 -3.42 5.88 -8.03
CA LEU A 361 -2.74 6.62 -9.10
C LEU A 361 -3.40 6.40 -10.47
N LEU A 362 -3.77 5.15 -10.80
CA LEU A 362 -4.50 4.84 -12.02
C LEU A 362 -5.79 5.66 -12.14
N HIS A 363 -6.57 5.72 -11.07
CA HIS A 363 -7.84 6.46 -11.06
C HIS A 363 -7.62 7.98 -11.04
N VAL A 364 -6.57 8.47 -10.35
CA VAL A 364 -6.16 9.88 -10.41
C VAL A 364 -5.84 10.31 -11.84
N LEU A 365 -5.08 9.49 -12.59
CA LEU A 365 -4.78 9.77 -13.99
C LEU A 365 -6.04 9.80 -14.87
N GLN A 366 -6.97 8.87 -14.67
CA GLN A 366 -8.24 8.82 -15.38
C GLN A 366 -9.11 10.04 -15.08
N GLN A 367 -9.28 10.37 -13.80
CA GLN A 367 -10.12 11.48 -13.33
C GLN A 367 -9.66 12.85 -13.86
N ASN A 368 -8.36 13.01 -14.08
CA ASN A 368 -7.77 14.28 -14.52
C ASN A 368 -7.36 14.28 -16.01
N ASN A 369 -7.72 13.23 -16.76
CA ASN A 369 -7.29 13.02 -18.14
C ASN A 369 -5.77 13.19 -18.32
N ALA A 370 -5.00 12.77 -17.31
CA ALA A 370 -3.56 12.85 -17.26
C ALA A 370 -2.91 11.57 -17.83
N LYS A 371 -1.64 11.64 -18.17
CA LYS A 371 -0.95 10.58 -18.89
C LYS A 371 0.07 9.84 -18.06
N ILE A 372 1.00 10.54 -17.41
CA ILE A 372 2.13 9.96 -16.69
C ILE A 372 1.91 10.06 -15.19
N GLY A 373 1.97 8.92 -14.54
CA GLY A 373 1.91 8.84 -13.08
C GLY A 373 3.12 8.12 -12.50
N ALA A 374 3.55 8.54 -11.32
CA ALA A 374 4.63 7.89 -10.60
C ALA A 374 4.27 7.67 -9.14
N ALA A 375 4.51 6.48 -8.63
CA ALA A 375 4.27 6.15 -7.23
C ALA A 375 5.56 5.74 -6.54
N ALA A 376 5.70 6.08 -5.25
CA ALA A 376 6.82 5.66 -4.44
C ALA A 376 6.39 5.37 -3.00
N ILE A 377 6.99 4.35 -2.41
CA ILE A 377 6.73 3.91 -1.04
C ILE A 377 8.03 3.58 -0.33
N CYS A 378 8.22 4.13 0.87
CA CYS A 378 9.28 3.72 1.77
C CYS A 378 8.95 2.36 2.42
N ASN A 379 9.97 1.69 2.95
CA ASN A 379 9.77 0.51 3.80
C ASN A 379 10.81 0.47 4.91
N GLY A 380 10.43 -0.09 6.06
CA GLY A 380 11.35 -0.36 7.18
C GLY A 380 12.61 -1.09 6.70
N GLY A 381 13.74 -0.88 7.39
CA GLY A 381 15.06 -1.35 6.97
C GLY A 381 15.76 -0.48 5.94
N GLY A 382 15.32 0.77 5.74
CA GLY A 382 16.00 1.75 4.88
C GLY A 382 15.65 1.68 3.40
N GLY A 383 14.62 0.91 3.03
CA GLY A 383 14.29 0.67 1.63
C GLY A 383 13.18 1.56 1.07
N ALA A 384 13.04 1.51 -0.26
CA ALA A 384 11.88 2.02 -0.99
C ALA A 384 11.69 1.29 -2.31
N SER A 385 10.47 1.34 -2.84
CA SER A 385 10.13 0.97 -4.21
C SER A 385 9.44 2.13 -4.91
N ALA A 386 9.65 2.26 -6.22
CA ALA A 386 8.95 3.22 -7.07
C ALA A 386 8.55 2.57 -8.40
N LEU A 387 7.42 3.03 -8.95
CA LEU A 387 6.86 2.52 -10.19
C LEU A 387 6.24 3.68 -10.98
N VAL A 388 6.46 3.68 -12.29
CA VAL A 388 5.97 4.67 -13.25
C VAL A 388 5.01 4.01 -14.20
N ILE A 389 3.83 4.60 -14.37
CA ILE A 389 2.79 4.14 -15.29
C ILE A 389 2.45 5.23 -16.30
N GLU A 390 2.07 4.80 -17.49
CA GLU A 390 1.51 5.66 -18.53
C GLU A 390 0.09 5.19 -18.84
N ARG A 391 -0.91 6.04 -18.58
CA ARG A 391 -2.31 5.77 -18.91
C ARG A 391 -2.47 5.63 -20.41
N ILE A 392 -3.21 4.62 -20.82
CA ILE A 392 -3.66 4.46 -22.21
C ILE A 392 -4.99 5.20 -22.37
N ALA A 393 -5.10 5.96 -23.44
CA ALA A 393 -6.26 6.82 -23.72
C ALA A 393 -7.53 6.00 -24.02
#